data_cb4a0787533394fa7ed518428767a0a3
#
_entry.id   cb4a0787533394fa7ed518428767a0a3
#
_cell.length_a   1.000
_cell.length_b   1.000
_cell.length_c   1.000
_cell.angle_alpha   90.00
_cell.angle_beta   90.00
_cell.angle_gamma   90.00
#
_symmetry.space_group_name_H-M   'P 1'
#
loop_
_entity.id
_entity.type
_entity.pdbx_description
1 polymer ?
#
loop_
_entity_poly.entity_id
_entity_poly.type
_entity_poly.pdbx_seq_one_letter_code
_entity_poly.pdbx_strand_id
1 'polypeptide(L)'
;AETNMSTFKEIGVKKIVASCPHCFHTLGKEYKDYGGQDIEVMHHSQLISHLQKDGKLPEPKHDGSVTYHDPCYLGRIGGETEAPRDAIGGVDIETERNGKDSFCCGAGGAQMFKDAEPGDKEINIERTEEAVDTGADIIAAGCPFCNTMMTDGVKAAEKEGKVEVMDIAELIASANDL
;
A
#
# COMPACT_ATOMS: atom_id res chain seq x y z
N ALA A 1 -10.02 -17.01 12.75
CA ALA A 1 -8.59 -17.20 13.08
C ALA A 1 -8.24 -18.67 13.25
N GLU A 2 -8.91 -19.42 14.14
CA GLU A 2 -8.59 -20.82 14.47
C GLU A 2 -8.54 -21.75 13.26
N THR A 3 -9.50 -21.68 12.35
CA THR A 3 -9.53 -22.48 11.12
C THR A 3 -8.29 -22.21 10.27
N ASN A 4 -7.94 -20.94 10.05
CA ASN A 4 -6.77 -20.57 9.26
C ASN A 4 -5.48 -21.04 9.94
N MET A 5 -5.39 -20.93 11.28
CA MET A 5 -4.23 -21.41 12.03
C MET A 5 -4.07 -22.94 11.96
N SER A 6 -5.19 -23.68 11.94
CA SER A 6 -5.15 -25.13 11.71
C SER A 6 -4.58 -25.44 10.32
N THR A 7 -5.07 -24.75 9.29
CA THR A 7 -4.57 -24.90 7.91
C THR A 7 -3.09 -24.53 7.80
N PHE A 8 -2.68 -23.41 8.40
CA PHE A 8 -1.25 -23.00 8.36
C PHE A 8 -0.33 -24.01 9.02
N LYS A 9 -0.76 -24.63 10.12
CA LYS A 9 -0.02 -25.69 10.80
C LYS A 9 0.05 -26.98 9.95
N GLU A 10 -1.06 -27.36 9.35
CA GLU A 10 -1.16 -28.56 8.50
C GLU A 10 -0.20 -28.48 7.30
N ILE A 11 -0.13 -27.33 6.62
CA ILE A 11 0.76 -27.13 5.47
C ILE A 11 2.15 -26.62 5.85
N GLY A 12 2.44 -26.43 7.15
CA GLY A 12 3.76 -26.06 7.64
C GLY A 12 4.21 -24.63 7.32
N VAL A 13 3.28 -23.66 7.29
CA VAL A 13 3.60 -22.25 7.03
C VAL A 13 4.56 -21.71 8.07
N LYS A 14 5.64 -21.08 7.61
CA LYS A 14 6.65 -20.40 8.45
C LYS A 14 6.70 -18.91 8.17
N LYS A 15 6.38 -18.50 6.94
CA LYS A 15 6.43 -17.11 6.49
C LYS A 15 5.21 -16.77 5.65
N ILE A 16 4.65 -15.60 5.87
CA ILE A 16 3.55 -15.02 5.09
C ILE A 16 3.98 -13.65 4.57
N VAL A 17 3.76 -13.41 3.29
CA VAL A 17 3.88 -12.09 2.68
C VAL A 17 2.48 -11.61 2.34
N ALA A 18 2.14 -10.41 2.80
CA ALA A 18 0.83 -9.81 2.58
C ALA A 18 0.97 -8.51 1.76
N SER A 19 0.20 -8.38 0.69
CA SER A 19 0.09 -7.13 -0.09
C SER A 19 -0.87 -6.12 0.55
N CYS A 20 -1.67 -6.56 1.51
CA CYS A 20 -2.65 -5.72 2.21
C CYS A 20 -2.17 -5.43 3.64
N PRO A 21 -2.04 -4.15 4.03
CA PRO A 21 -1.63 -3.77 5.39
C PRO A 21 -2.56 -4.27 6.50
N HIS A 22 -3.87 -4.41 6.22
CA HIS A 22 -4.82 -5.00 7.17
C HIS A 22 -4.52 -6.49 7.40
N CYS A 23 -4.29 -7.24 6.32
CA CYS A 23 -3.87 -8.65 6.43
C CYS A 23 -2.52 -8.78 7.14
N PHE A 24 -1.55 -7.92 6.82
CA PHE A 24 -0.27 -7.85 7.49
C PHE A 24 -0.43 -7.64 9.00
N HIS A 25 -1.26 -6.67 9.39
CA HIS A 25 -1.53 -6.39 10.81
C HIS A 25 -2.23 -7.57 11.50
N THR A 26 -3.34 -8.05 10.92
CA THR A 26 -4.15 -9.12 11.51
C THR A 26 -3.34 -10.41 11.66
N LEU A 27 -2.66 -10.85 10.60
CA LEU A 27 -1.85 -12.08 10.63
C LEU A 27 -0.59 -11.93 11.49
N GLY A 28 0.03 -10.75 11.48
CA GLY A 28 1.29 -10.50 12.18
C GLY A 28 1.13 -10.16 13.67
N LYS A 29 -0.03 -9.65 14.08
CA LYS A 29 -0.27 -9.23 15.47
C LYS A 29 -1.41 -10.02 16.11
N GLU A 30 -2.63 -9.97 15.54
CA GLU A 30 -3.81 -10.54 16.18
C GLU A 30 -3.77 -12.08 16.19
N TYR A 31 -3.25 -12.71 15.13
CA TYR A 31 -3.14 -14.17 15.04
C TYR A 31 -2.14 -14.78 16.03
N LYS A 32 -1.31 -13.98 16.67
CA LYS A 32 -0.45 -14.45 17.77
C LYS A 32 -1.27 -15.00 18.94
N ASP A 33 -2.43 -14.42 19.22
CA ASP A 33 -3.34 -14.88 20.27
C ASP A 33 -3.99 -16.24 19.94
N TYR A 34 -3.91 -16.67 18.68
CA TYR A 34 -4.44 -17.95 18.17
C TYR A 34 -3.35 -18.98 17.83
N GLY A 35 -2.12 -18.76 18.30
CA GLY A 35 -1.00 -19.69 18.08
C GLY A 35 -0.15 -19.40 16.85
N GLY A 36 -0.16 -18.17 16.35
CA GLY A 36 0.63 -17.68 15.22
C GLY A 36 2.01 -17.11 15.61
N GLN A 37 2.51 -17.39 16.83
CA GLN A 37 3.77 -16.80 17.32
C GLN A 37 4.99 -17.19 16.48
N ASP A 38 4.99 -18.39 15.90
CA ASP A 38 6.09 -18.94 15.11
C ASP A 38 6.01 -18.61 13.61
N ILE A 39 5.00 -17.84 13.21
CA ILE A 39 4.84 -17.42 11.82
C ILE A 39 5.40 -16.00 11.66
N GLU A 40 6.40 -15.87 10.81
CA GLU A 40 6.90 -14.57 10.37
C GLU A 40 5.92 -13.98 9.36
N VAL A 41 5.46 -12.76 9.59
CA VAL A 41 4.58 -12.05 8.66
C VAL A 41 5.23 -10.74 8.26
N MET A 42 5.29 -10.48 6.97
CA MET A 42 5.83 -9.24 6.42
C MET A 42 4.91 -8.64 5.36
N HIS A 43 4.96 -7.34 5.21
CA HIS A 43 4.34 -6.65 4.10
C HIS A 43 5.17 -6.85 2.83
N HIS A 44 4.53 -6.88 1.65
CA HIS A 44 5.25 -7.12 0.40
C HIS A 44 6.35 -6.08 0.13
N SER A 45 6.14 -4.81 0.52
CA SER A 45 7.17 -3.78 0.40
C SER A 45 8.43 -4.09 1.21
N GLN A 46 8.29 -4.70 2.39
CA GLN A 46 9.42 -5.13 3.21
C GLN A 46 10.19 -6.25 2.52
N LEU A 47 9.49 -7.24 1.95
CA LEU A 47 10.14 -8.30 1.19
C LEU A 47 10.90 -7.74 -0.01
N ILE A 48 10.27 -6.86 -0.77
CA ILE A 48 10.87 -6.23 -1.96
C ILE A 48 12.12 -5.45 -1.57
N SER A 49 12.04 -4.56 -0.58
CA SER A 49 13.19 -3.80 -0.06
C SER A 49 14.33 -4.73 0.40
N HIS A 50 14.01 -5.84 1.09
CA HIS A 50 15.02 -6.83 1.47
C HIS A 50 15.67 -7.51 0.26
N LEU A 51 14.89 -7.90 -0.75
CA LEU A 51 15.41 -8.54 -1.96
C LEU A 51 16.31 -7.61 -2.77
N GLN A 52 15.98 -6.32 -2.82
CA GLN A 52 16.80 -5.29 -3.46
C GLN A 52 18.12 -5.09 -2.71
N LYS A 53 18.08 -4.95 -1.39
CA LYS A 53 19.28 -4.84 -0.54
C LYS A 53 20.21 -6.06 -0.63
N ASP A 54 19.63 -7.23 -0.84
CA ASP A 54 20.36 -8.47 -1.09
C ASP A 54 20.86 -8.62 -2.55
N GLY A 55 20.56 -7.68 -3.43
CA GLY A 55 20.89 -7.74 -4.86
C GLY A 55 20.15 -8.83 -5.65
N LYS A 56 19.03 -9.34 -5.10
CA LYS A 56 18.20 -10.40 -5.73
C LYS A 56 17.07 -9.83 -6.59
N LEU A 57 16.75 -8.56 -6.41
CA LEU A 57 15.80 -7.82 -7.20
C LEU A 57 16.43 -6.48 -7.58
N PRO A 58 16.35 -6.03 -8.83
CA PRO A 58 16.87 -4.74 -9.21
C PRO A 58 16.07 -3.60 -8.58
N GLU A 59 16.71 -2.45 -8.40
CA GLU A 59 16.00 -1.22 -8.08
C GLU A 59 15.15 -0.78 -9.29
N PRO A 60 13.94 -0.26 -9.06
CA PRO A 60 13.09 0.18 -10.16
C PRO A 60 13.68 1.41 -10.87
N LYS A 61 13.55 1.43 -12.19
CA LYS A 61 13.88 2.57 -13.05
C LYS A 61 12.63 2.94 -13.81
N HIS A 62 11.78 3.73 -13.19
CA HIS A 62 10.54 4.18 -13.82
C HIS A 62 10.76 5.49 -14.61
N ASP A 63 10.03 5.63 -15.71
CA ASP A 63 9.96 6.86 -16.48
C ASP A 63 8.81 7.71 -15.92
N GLY A 64 9.12 8.75 -15.17
CA GLY A 64 8.14 9.63 -14.55
C GLY A 64 8.39 9.81 -13.05
N SER A 65 7.85 10.90 -12.52
CA SER A 65 7.96 11.25 -11.11
C SER A 65 6.93 10.49 -10.27
N VAL A 66 7.35 10.04 -9.09
CA VAL A 66 6.52 9.23 -8.19
C VAL A 66 6.21 9.98 -6.90
N THR A 67 4.92 10.01 -6.54
CA THR A 67 4.48 10.29 -5.17
C THR A 67 3.95 9.02 -4.52
N TYR A 68 3.97 8.97 -3.19
CA TYR A 68 3.54 7.78 -2.45
C TYR A 68 2.35 8.08 -1.53
N HIS A 69 1.32 7.26 -1.64
CA HIS A 69 0.23 7.25 -0.67
C HIS A 69 0.55 6.26 0.44
N ASP A 70 0.82 6.75 1.65
CA ASP A 70 1.02 5.93 2.83
C ASP A 70 -0.30 5.31 3.32
N PRO A 71 -0.47 3.98 3.23
CA PRO A 71 -1.66 3.32 3.78
C PRO A 71 -1.69 3.47 5.31
N CYS A 72 -2.83 3.87 5.86
CA CYS A 72 -2.96 4.16 7.29
C CYS A 72 -2.58 2.98 8.20
N TYR A 73 -2.93 1.74 7.81
CA TYR A 73 -2.57 0.55 8.58
C TYR A 73 -1.09 0.20 8.49
N LEU A 74 -0.40 0.55 7.41
CA LEU A 74 1.03 0.32 7.27
C LEU A 74 1.82 1.40 8.02
N GLY A 75 1.61 2.68 7.67
CA GLY A 75 2.36 3.80 8.21
C GLY A 75 1.96 4.16 9.64
N ARG A 76 0.67 4.49 9.88
CA ARG A 76 0.21 4.97 11.19
C ARG A 76 0.10 3.87 12.23
N ILE A 77 -0.52 2.73 11.89
CA ILE A 77 -0.74 1.62 12.83
C ILE A 77 0.51 0.72 12.92
N GLY A 78 1.11 0.40 11.78
CA GLY A 78 2.29 -0.47 11.68
C GLY A 78 3.61 0.23 11.98
N GLY A 79 3.68 1.55 11.79
CA GLY A 79 4.91 2.34 11.93
C GLY A 79 5.89 2.15 10.78
N GLU A 80 5.46 1.49 9.69
CA GLU A 80 6.29 1.17 8.54
C GLU A 80 6.11 2.23 7.44
N THR A 81 7.07 3.09 7.28
CA THR A 81 7.08 4.17 6.28
C THR A 81 8.28 4.11 5.35
N GLU A 82 9.35 3.41 5.78
CA GLU A 82 10.62 3.38 5.06
C GLU A 82 10.66 2.30 3.98
N ALA A 83 10.28 1.06 4.32
CA ALA A 83 10.36 -0.04 3.36
C ALA A 83 9.56 0.18 2.07
N PRO A 84 8.37 0.80 2.08
CA PRO A 84 7.68 1.18 0.83
C PRO A 84 8.49 2.16 -0.03
N ARG A 85 9.12 3.17 0.59
CA ARG A 85 9.95 4.16 -0.10
C ARG A 85 11.21 3.54 -0.68
N ASP A 86 11.89 2.71 0.11
CA ASP A 86 13.04 1.93 -0.36
C ASP A 86 12.65 1.08 -1.58
N ALA A 87 11.53 0.35 -1.49
CA ALA A 87 11.07 -0.58 -2.51
C ALA A 87 10.84 0.09 -3.87
N ILE A 88 10.33 1.33 -3.88
CA ILE A 88 10.06 2.07 -5.12
C ILE A 88 11.27 2.93 -5.58
N GLY A 89 12.44 2.79 -4.96
CA GLY A 89 13.63 3.56 -5.32
C GLY A 89 13.62 5.01 -4.84
N GLY A 90 12.73 5.35 -3.90
CA GLY A 90 12.52 6.69 -3.38
C GLY A 90 11.21 7.34 -3.85
N VAL A 91 10.84 8.43 -3.20
CA VAL A 91 9.70 9.27 -3.55
C VAL A 91 10.23 10.59 -4.08
N ASP A 92 9.85 10.96 -5.30
CA ASP A 92 10.33 12.20 -5.92
C ASP A 92 9.69 13.43 -5.27
N ILE A 93 8.39 13.34 -4.99
CA ILE A 93 7.61 14.44 -4.41
C ILE A 93 6.67 13.87 -3.35
N GLU A 94 6.88 14.24 -2.09
CA GLU A 94 5.97 13.85 -1.01
C GLU A 94 4.68 14.70 -1.02
N THR A 95 3.57 14.09 -0.65
CA THR A 95 2.35 14.84 -0.33
C THR A 95 2.54 15.62 0.99
N GLU A 96 1.77 16.67 1.22
CA GLU A 96 1.84 17.43 2.48
C GLU A 96 1.56 16.52 3.69
N ARG A 97 0.49 15.73 3.61
CA ARG A 97 0.12 14.75 4.65
C ARG A 97 0.68 13.37 4.30
N ASN A 98 1.88 13.04 4.74
CA ASN A 98 2.58 11.80 4.42
C ASN A 98 3.03 11.02 5.67
N GLY A 99 3.61 9.84 5.49
CA GLY A 99 4.14 9.00 6.55
C GLY A 99 3.07 8.63 7.58
N LYS A 100 3.36 8.90 8.86
CA LYS A 100 2.43 8.65 9.98
C LYS A 100 1.25 9.62 10.02
N ASP A 101 1.41 10.80 9.45
CA ASP A 101 0.40 11.84 9.37
C ASP A 101 -0.40 11.80 8.06
N SER A 102 -0.19 10.77 7.25
CA SER A 102 -0.86 10.56 5.97
C SER A 102 -2.39 10.64 6.09
N PHE A 103 -3.01 11.30 5.13
CA PHE A 103 -4.48 11.35 5.04
C PHE A 103 -5.03 10.02 4.52
N CYS A 104 -6.20 9.61 5.00
CA CYS A 104 -6.81 8.32 4.65
C CYS A 104 -7.27 8.30 3.18
N CYS A 105 -7.18 7.13 2.54
CA CYS A 105 -7.76 6.92 1.22
C CYS A 105 -9.29 6.82 1.21
N GLY A 106 -9.93 6.77 2.38
CA GLY A 106 -11.39 6.71 2.50
C GLY A 106 -12.01 5.32 2.49
N ALA A 107 -11.26 4.22 2.25
CA ALA A 107 -11.81 2.87 2.18
C ALA A 107 -12.32 2.31 3.52
N GLY A 108 -11.86 2.88 4.64
CA GLY A 108 -12.17 2.41 5.99
C GLY A 108 -13.66 2.39 6.29
N GLY A 109 -14.08 1.53 7.23
CA GLY A 109 -15.50 1.39 7.58
C GLY A 109 -16.38 0.81 6.46
N ALA A 110 -15.76 0.09 5.51
CA ALA A 110 -16.40 -0.46 4.31
C ALA A 110 -16.99 0.63 3.37
N GLN A 111 -16.48 1.85 3.41
CA GLN A 111 -16.97 2.95 2.56
C GLN A 111 -16.83 2.66 1.06
N MET A 112 -15.80 1.91 0.65
CA MET A 112 -15.66 1.49 -0.74
C MET A 112 -16.82 0.62 -1.28
N PHE A 113 -17.69 0.13 -0.40
CA PHE A 113 -18.86 -0.72 -0.76
C PHE A 113 -20.19 -0.03 -0.48
N LYS A 114 -20.18 1.24 -0.12
CA LYS A 114 -21.37 2.02 0.21
C LYS A 114 -21.51 3.21 -0.74
N ASP A 115 -22.72 3.72 -0.82
CA ASP A 115 -22.95 5.04 -1.42
C ASP A 115 -22.23 6.12 -0.59
N ALA A 116 -21.79 7.18 -1.26
CA ALA A 116 -21.17 8.31 -0.60
C ALA A 116 -22.07 8.89 0.50
N GLU A 117 -21.50 9.14 1.67
CA GLU A 117 -22.22 9.82 2.75
C GLU A 117 -22.36 11.31 2.45
N PRO A 118 -23.44 11.95 2.95
CA PRO A 118 -23.63 13.39 2.75
C PRO A 118 -22.45 14.20 3.30
N GLY A 119 -21.91 15.09 2.49
CA GLY A 119 -20.76 15.93 2.83
C GLY A 119 -20.38 16.82 1.64
N ASP A 120 -19.37 17.66 1.84
CA ASP A 120 -18.90 18.57 0.79
C ASP A 120 -17.99 17.88 -0.22
N LYS A 121 -17.25 16.86 0.22
CA LYS A 121 -16.29 16.11 -0.62
C LYS A 121 -16.05 14.73 -0.03
N GLU A 122 -15.90 13.73 -0.88
CA GLU A 122 -15.48 12.39 -0.48
C GLU A 122 -14.00 12.35 -0.08
N ILE A 123 -13.66 11.50 0.88
CA ILE A 123 -12.31 11.38 1.44
C ILE A 123 -11.28 10.97 0.38
N ASN A 124 -11.65 10.02 -0.50
CA ASN A 124 -10.76 9.58 -1.57
C ASN A 124 -10.48 10.68 -2.59
N ILE A 125 -11.47 11.50 -2.92
CA ILE A 125 -11.30 12.65 -3.82
C ILE A 125 -10.34 13.66 -3.18
N GLU A 126 -10.58 14.05 -1.94
CA GLU A 126 -9.70 14.95 -1.19
C GLU A 126 -8.25 14.45 -1.15
N ARG A 127 -8.06 13.15 -0.84
CA ARG A 127 -6.72 12.55 -0.80
C ARG A 127 -6.07 12.47 -2.17
N THR A 128 -6.84 12.14 -3.19
CA THR A 128 -6.31 12.03 -4.56
C THR A 128 -5.94 13.40 -5.12
N GLU A 129 -6.75 14.42 -4.90
CA GLU A 129 -6.40 15.79 -5.29
C GLU A 129 -5.07 16.23 -4.68
N GLU A 130 -4.85 15.98 -3.37
CA GLU A 130 -3.57 16.28 -2.73
C GLU A 130 -2.39 15.56 -3.42
N ALA A 131 -2.57 14.30 -3.81
CA ALA A 131 -1.54 13.56 -4.51
C ALA A 131 -1.32 14.06 -5.96
N VAL A 132 -2.39 14.40 -6.66
CA VAL A 132 -2.34 14.99 -8.02
C VAL A 132 -1.69 16.37 -8.01
N ASP A 133 -1.95 17.18 -6.98
CA ASP A 133 -1.40 18.54 -6.84
C ASP A 133 0.11 18.53 -6.61
N THR A 134 0.73 17.40 -6.27
CA THR A 134 2.19 17.25 -6.27
C THR A 134 2.78 17.41 -7.66
N GLY A 135 2.00 17.15 -8.70
CA GLY A 135 2.47 17.14 -10.10
C GLY A 135 3.18 15.85 -10.49
N ALA A 136 3.16 14.82 -9.64
CA ALA A 136 3.74 13.52 -9.96
C ALA A 136 2.95 12.79 -11.06
N ASP A 137 3.67 12.01 -11.88
CA ASP A 137 3.08 11.21 -12.96
C ASP A 137 2.45 9.93 -12.42
N ILE A 138 2.99 9.41 -11.31
CA ILE A 138 2.59 8.14 -10.69
C ILE A 138 2.26 8.34 -9.21
N ILE A 139 1.13 7.81 -8.78
CA ILE A 139 0.76 7.65 -7.38
C ILE A 139 0.97 6.19 -7.00
N ALA A 140 2.04 5.89 -6.28
CA ALA A 140 2.31 4.54 -5.79
C ALA A 140 1.54 4.28 -4.49
N ALA A 141 1.00 3.08 -4.31
CA ALA A 141 0.33 2.65 -3.10
C ALA A 141 0.70 1.20 -2.73
N GLY A 142 0.79 0.91 -1.45
CA GLY A 142 1.07 -0.44 -0.94
C GLY A 142 -0.15 -1.07 -0.26
N CYS A 143 -1.34 -0.91 -0.84
CA CYS A 143 -2.59 -1.46 -0.31
C CYS A 143 -3.64 -1.56 -1.42
N PRO A 144 -4.25 -2.73 -1.67
CA PRO A 144 -5.23 -2.89 -2.73
C PRO A 144 -6.47 -2.00 -2.56
N PHE A 145 -6.90 -1.74 -1.32
CA PHE A 145 -8.00 -0.81 -1.06
C PHE A 145 -7.61 0.63 -1.38
N CYS A 146 -6.41 1.06 -0.99
CA CYS A 146 -5.93 2.40 -1.32
C CYS A 146 -5.77 2.56 -2.84
N ASN A 147 -5.24 1.54 -3.53
CA ASN A 147 -5.12 1.55 -4.99
C ASN A 147 -6.48 1.80 -5.66
N THR A 148 -7.51 1.03 -5.27
CA THR A 148 -8.88 1.23 -5.80
C THR A 148 -9.40 2.64 -5.53
N MET A 149 -9.32 3.12 -4.28
CA MET A 149 -9.85 4.43 -3.90
C MET A 149 -9.12 5.59 -4.59
N MET A 150 -7.80 5.49 -4.75
CA MET A 150 -7.01 6.50 -5.45
C MET A 150 -7.29 6.47 -6.97
N THR A 151 -7.47 5.28 -7.56
CA THR A 151 -7.86 5.13 -8.96
C THR A 151 -9.20 5.79 -9.24
N ASP A 152 -10.19 5.58 -8.37
CA ASP A 152 -11.50 6.21 -8.52
C ASP A 152 -11.41 7.73 -8.29
N GLY A 153 -10.55 8.18 -7.38
CA GLY A 153 -10.28 9.60 -7.17
C GLY A 153 -9.62 10.26 -8.39
N VAL A 154 -8.68 9.58 -9.07
CA VAL A 154 -8.06 10.09 -10.32
C VAL A 154 -9.10 10.26 -11.41
N LYS A 155 -10.06 9.32 -11.54
CA LYS A 155 -11.20 9.45 -12.47
C LYS A 155 -12.08 10.65 -12.12
N ALA A 156 -12.43 10.79 -10.84
CA ALA A 156 -13.26 11.91 -10.37
C ALA A 156 -12.57 13.28 -10.60
N ALA A 157 -11.23 13.32 -10.51
CA ALA A 157 -10.44 14.51 -10.79
C ALA A 157 -10.18 14.75 -12.29
N GLU A 158 -10.75 13.95 -13.20
CA GLU A 158 -10.55 14.03 -14.66
C GLU A 158 -9.06 13.98 -15.06
N LYS A 159 -8.26 13.18 -14.37
CA LYS A 159 -6.81 13.01 -14.58
C LYS A 159 -6.42 11.66 -15.18
N GLU A 160 -7.38 10.86 -15.62
CA GLU A 160 -7.13 9.60 -16.33
C GLU A 160 -6.20 9.82 -17.54
N GLY A 161 -5.22 8.93 -17.67
CA GLY A 161 -4.20 9.02 -18.72
C GLY A 161 -3.15 10.12 -18.53
N LYS A 162 -3.21 10.88 -17.42
CA LYS A 162 -2.18 11.86 -17.03
C LYS A 162 -1.46 11.48 -15.75
N VAL A 163 -2.18 10.87 -14.82
CA VAL A 163 -1.65 10.35 -13.56
C VAL A 163 -2.05 8.89 -13.46
N GLU A 164 -1.09 8.03 -13.19
CA GLU A 164 -1.29 6.59 -13.04
C GLU A 164 -1.26 6.21 -11.57
N VAL A 165 -2.14 5.29 -11.15
CA VAL A 165 -2.11 4.72 -9.80
C VAL A 165 -1.60 3.29 -9.89
N MET A 166 -0.51 2.98 -9.19
CA MET A 166 0.15 1.68 -9.26
C MET A 166 0.37 1.09 -7.87
N ASP A 167 0.17 -0.22 -7.74
CA ASP A 167 0.72 -0.93 -6.58
C ASP A 167 2.26 -0.95 -6.64
N ILE A 168 2.92 -0.99 -5.48
CA ILE A 168 4.38 -1.07 -5.39
C ILE A 168 4.93 -2.21 -6.27
N ALA A 169 4.28 -3.38 -6.24
CA ALA A 169 4.74 -4.54 -7.00
C ALA A 169 4.55 -4.34 -8.52
N GLU A 170 3.45 -3.70 -8.94
CA GLU A 170 3.19 -3.35 -10.33
C GLU A 170 4.22 -2.34 -10.84
N LEU A 171 4.51 -1.30 -10.05
CA LEU A 171 5.53 -0.30 -10.39
C LEU A 171 6.90 -0.95 -10.63
N ILE A 172 7.30 -1.86 -9.74
CA ILE A 172 8.59 -2.54 -9.84
C ILE A 172 8.62 -3.50 -11.01
N ALA A 173 7.54 -4.25 -11.24
CA ALA A 173 7.45 -5.19 -12.36
C ALA A 173 7.53 -4.43 -13.69
N SER A 174 6.75 -3.37 -13.84
CA SER A 174 6.75 -2.53 -15.05
C SER A 174 8.12 -1.87 -15.30
N ALA A 175 8.75 -1.35 -14.25
CA ALA A 175 10.05 -0.67 -14.35
C ALA A 175 11.23 -1.60 -14.69
N ASN A 176 11.06 -2.91 -14.58
CA ASN A 176 12.10 -3.91 -14.80
C ASN A 176 11.74 -4.95 -15.86
N ASP A 177 10.66 -4.76 -16.61
CA ASP A 177 10.18 -5.69 -17.65
C ASP A 177 9.96 -7.12 -17.11
N LEU A 178 9.39 -7.26 -15.89
CA LEU A 178 9.14 -8.52 -15.19
C LEU A 178 7.71 -9.04 -15.41
#